data_ed29407de18321edcd99f85efae00fa8
#
_entry.id   ed29407de18321edcd99f85efae00fa8
#
_cell.length_a   1.000
_cell.length_b   1.000
_cell.length_c   1.000
_cell.angle_alpha   90.00
_cell.angle_beta   90.00
_cell.angle_gamma   90.00
#
_symmetry.space_group_name_H-M   'P 1'
#
loop_
_entity.id
_entity.type
_entity.pdbx_description
1 polymer ?
#
loop_
_entity_poly.entity_id
_entity_poly.type
_entity_poly.pdbx_seq_one_letter_code
_entity_poly.pdbx_strand_id
1 'polypeptide(L)'
;MCFAYNYVENEEKMKYYRRESYLQKIRGFYDEAEIIKVITGVRRCGKSSLMQTIADEISEKGIAAENIIYLNLDKRGYRSVKTPEQLEKLIDENSKASGLKYLFIDEVQNVKDFEEVLNEYRDDGEFSIFITGSNSYLLSGELITKLTGRYIEFEMFPLNFNEYLEMKKFFKKNVSSNLLEEFDNYLIEGGFPKAVQFDSIQDKRTYISSVITEIFEKDIKRRVKIKNTSVFNKVQQYLINNFGSTTSLTNILSDLEKSGMKIKRETLNRYIKILCDSKVLYECERFDLKSRKSISGEKKYYLSDLGFYYATNTDNRINYGPVMENLTYIYARGNNYSV
;
A
#
# COMPACT_ATOMS: atom_id res chain seq x y z
N MET A 1 18.70 -24.88 10.56
CA MET A 1 17.34 -25.47 10.68
C MET A 1 16.50 -24.83 9.58
N CYS A 2 16.36 -25.54 8.46
CA CYS A 2 15.60 -25.10 7.29
C CYS A 2 14.15 -24.87 7.68
N PHE A 3 13.66 -23.64 7.54
CA PHE A 3 12.22 -23.37 7.41
C PHE A 3 11.88 -23.38 5.91
N ALA A 4 12.08 -24.53 5.24
CA ALA A 4 11.26 -24.85 4.10
C ALA A 4 9.82 -24.72 4.55
N TYR A 5 8.97 -24.23 3.67
CA TYR A 5 7.53 -24.12 3.91
C TYR A 5 7.01 -25.48 4.32
N ASN A 6 7.06 -25.80 5.63
CA ASN A 6 6.45 -26.99 6.16
C ASN A 6 4.94 -26.79 6.01
N TYR A 7 4.41 -27.30 4.93
CA TYR A 7 3.00 -27.67 4.77
C TYR A 7 2.70 -28.75 5.80
N VAL A 8 2.59 -28.34 7.08
CA VAL A 8 1.96 -29.18 8.07
C VAL A 8 0.48 -29.12 7.72
N GLU A 9 -0.05 -30.26 7.30
CA GLU A 9 -1.48 -30.55 7.24
C GLU A 9 -2.10 -30.34 8.63
N ASN A 10 -2.36 -29.10 8.99
CA ASN A 10 -3.23 -28.73 10.09
C ASN A 10 -4.42 -27.98 9.50
N GLU A 11 -5.61 -28.53 9.72
CA GLU A 11 -6.92 -28.20 9.16
C GLU A 11 -7.45 -26.78 9.45
N GLU A 12 -6.62 -25.83 9.85
CA GLU A 12 -6.92 -24.40 9.90
C GLU A 12 -5.92 -23.59 9.07
N LYS A 13 -5.88 -23.83 7.73
CA LYS A 13 -5.31 -22.83 6.83
C LYS A 13 -6.02 -21.52 7.08
N MET A 14 -5.32 -20.50 7.56
CA MET A 14 -5.83 -19.12 7.57
C MET A 14 -6.23 -18.79 6.13
N LYS A 15 -7.54 -18.86 5.85
CA LYS A 15 -8.06 -18.51 4.54
C LYS A 15 -7.95 -17.00 4.38
N TYR A 16 -7.08 -16.56 3.49
CA TYR A 16 -7.06 -15.17 3.06
C TYR A 16 -8.22 -14.91 2.10
N TYR A 17 -8.87 -13.75 2.25
CA TYR A 17 -9.81 -13.29 1.25
C TYR A 17 -9.06 -13.01 -0.06
N ARG A 18 -9.47 -13.66 -1.14
CA ARG A 18 -8.85 -13.53 -2.47
C ARG A 18 -9.34 -12.25 -3.14
N ARG A 19 -8.45 -11.30 -3.34
CA ARG A 19 -8.74 -10.06 -4.06
C ARG A 19 -8.62 -10.27 -5.57
N GLU A 20 -9.68 -10.81 -6.14
CA GLU A 20 -9.71 -11.26 -7.54
C GLU A 20 -9.36 -10.14 -8.54
N SER A 21 -9.77 -8.92 -8.26
CA SER A 21 -9.45 -7.73 -9.07
C SER A 21 -7.94 -7.51 -9.28
N TYR A 22 -7.10 -7.90 -8.31
CA TYR A 22 -5.64 -7.84 -8.41
C TYR A 22 -5.07 -9.13 -8.98
N LEU A 23 -5.60 -10.29 -8.59
CA LEU A 23 -5.13 -11.57 -9.08
C LEU A 23 -5.27 -11.67 -10.60
N GLN A 24 -6.38 -11.19 -11.18
CA GLN A 24 -6.59 -11.15 -12.64
C GLN A 24 -5.51 -10.33 -13.35
N LYS A 25 -5.06 -9.22 -12.76
CA LYS A 25 -4.01 -8.38 -13.35
C LYS A 25 -2.63 -9.02 -13.29
N ILE A 26 -2.37 -9.82 -12.26
CA ILE A 26 -1.03 -10.35 -11.96
C ILE A 26 -0.80 -11.75 -12.53
N ARG A 27 -1.85 -12.57 -12.73
CA ARG A 27 -1.73 -13.98 -13.15
C ARG A 27 -0.97 -14.17 -14.45
N GLY A 28 -1.08 -13.23 -15.39
CA GLY A 28 -0.34 -13.28 -16.65
C GLY A 28 1.17 -13.15 -16.49
N PHE A 29 1.64 -12.77 -15.31
CA PHE A 29 3.06 -12.56 -15.00
C PHE A 29 3.62 -13.58 -14.00
N TYR A 30 2.85 -14.62 -13.64
CA TYR A 30 3.31 -15.57 -12.62
C TYR A 30 4.62 -16.26 -13.01
N ASP A 31 4.74 -16.65 -14.28
CA ASP A 31 5.86 -17.43 -14.76
C ASP A 31 6.95 -16.55 -15.44
N GLU A 32 6.78 -15.22 -15.41
CA GLU A 32 7.74 -14.29 -16.01
C GLU A 32 8.97 -14.09 -15.13
N ALA A 33 10.13 -14.59 -15.60
CA ALA A 33 11.40 -14.44 -14.90
C ALA A 33 12.12 -13.11 -15.20
N GLU A 34 11.91 -12.53 -16.40
CA GLU A 34 12.61 -11.31 -16.83
C GLU A 34 12.07 -10.03 -16.15
N ILE A 35 10.87 -10.11 -15.55
CA ILE A 35 10.16 -8.96 -14.98
C ILE A 35 9.91 -9.17 -13.49
N ILE A 36 10.37 -8.24 -12.67
CA ILE A 36 10.09 -8.21 -11.23
C ILE A 36 8.68 -7.64 -11.01
N LYS A 37 7.84 -8.38 -10.27
CA LYS A 37 6.49 -7.95 -9.90
C LYS A 37 6.55 -7.21 -8.57
N VAL A 38 6.30 -5.90 -8.60
CA VAL A 38 6.38 -4.99 -7.44
C VAL A 38 4.97 -4.67 -6.95
N ILE A 39 4.60 -5.15 -5.77
CA ILE A 39 3.30 -4.87 -5.16
C ILE A 39 3.46 -3.71 -4.18
N THR A 40 2.89 -2.56 -4.52
CA THR A 40 2.90 -1.35 -3.70
C THR A 40 1.53 -1.08 -3.09
N GLY A 41 1.40 -0.06 -2.26
CA GLY A 41 0.12 0.35 -1.67
C GLY A 41 0.28 0.78 -0.21
N VAL A 42 -0.67 1.55 0.32
CA VAL A 42 -0.63 2.05 1.69
C VAL A 42 -0.43 0.91 2.69
N ARG A 43 0.21 1.20 3.81
CA ARG A 43 0.37 0.21 4.90
C ARG A 43 -0.98 -0.39 5.30
N ARG A 44 -1.03 -1.71 5.53
CA ARG A 44 -2.24 -2.47 5.93
C ARG A 44 -3.33 -2.61 4.86
N CYS A 45 -3.10 -2.23 3.60
CA CYS A 45 -4.07 -2.47 2.51
C CYS A 45 -4.18 -3.93 2.07
N GLY A 46 -3.28 -4.83 2.52
CA GLY A 46 -3.36 -6.27 2.25
C GLY A 46 -2.27 -6.84 1.32
N LYS A 47 -1.16 -6.12 1.09
CA LYS A 47 -0.06 -6.57 0.20
C LYS A 47 0.47 -7.98 0.53
N SER A 48 0.83 -8.22 1.78
CA SER A 48 1.33 -9.54 2.23
C SER A 48 0.30 -10.65 2.04
N SER A 49 -1.00 -10.33 2.25
CA SER A 49 -2.09 -11.30 2.02
C SER A 49 -2.25 -11.62 0.54
N LEU A 50 -2.12 -10.61 -0.35
CA LEU A 50 -2.13 -10.83 -1.80
C LEU A 50 -0.95 -11.71 -2.23
N MET A 51 0.26 -11.42 -1.76
CA MET A 51 1.43 -12.25 -2.06
C MET A 51 1.25 -13.69 -1.60
N GLN A 52 0.70 -13.90 -0.40
CA GLN A 52 0.40 -15.24 0.09
C GLN A 52 -0.62 -15.94 -0.79
N THR A 53 -1.67 -15.24 -1.23
CA THR A 53 -2.68 -15.80 -2.14
C THR A 53 -2.07 -16.18 -3.49
N ILE A 54 -1.13 -15.39 -4.03
CA ILE A 54 -0.40 -15.72 -5.26
C ILE A 54 0.42 -17.00 -5.07
N ALA A 55 1.16 -17.12 -3.96
CA ALA A 55 1.94 -18.30 -3.65
C ALA A 55 1.04 -19.55 -3.51
N ASP A 56 -0.14 -19.41 -2.87
CA ASP A 56 -1.11 -20.47 -2.74
C ASP A 56 -1.66 -20.90 -4.12
N GLU A 57 -2.00 -19.95 -5.02
CA GLU A 57 -2.46 -20.27 -6.38
C GLU A 57 -1.39 -20.98 -7.22
N ILE A 58 -0.12 -20.59 -7.07
CA ILE A 58 1.01 -21.25 -7.75
C ILE A 58 1.17 -22.70 -7.22
N SER A 59 1.06 -22.89 -5.92
CA SER A 59 1.04 -24.23 -5.32
C SER A 59 -0.15 -25.08 -5.78
N GLU A 60 -1.34 -24.48 -5.89
CA GLU A 60 -2.57 -25.14 -6.39
C GLU A 60 -2.44 -25.58 -7.87
N LYS A 61 -1.55 -24.95 -8.66
CA LYS A 61 -1.20 -25.37 -10.03
C LYS A 61 -0.25 -26.57 -10.08
N GLY A 62 0.17 -27.11 -8.94
CA GLY A 62 1.05 -28.29 -8.86
C GLY A 62 2.54 -27.98 -8.83
N ILE A 63 2.91 -26.72 -8.61
CA ILE A 63 4.32 -26.37 -8.40
C ILE A 63 4.76 -26.89 -7.03
N ALA A 64 5.93 -27.59 -7.01
CA ALA A 64 6.46 -28.18 -5.81
C ALA A 64 6.80 -27.09 -4.75
N ALA A 65 6.59 -27.41 -3.48
CA ALA A 65 6.79 -26.47 -2.38
C ALA A 65 8.23 -25.96 -2.30
N GLU A 66 9.20 -26.77 -2.72
CA GLU A 66 10.63 -26.41 -2.77
C GLU A 66 10.93 -25.32 -3.82
N ASN A 67 10.06 -25.12 -4.81
CA ASN A 67 10.17 -24.07 -5.82
C ASN A 67 9.47 -22.76 -5.39
N ILE A 68 8.81 -22.72 -4.23
CA ILE A 68 8.11 -21.53 -3.71
C ILE A 68 8.87 -21.02 -2.49
N ILE A 69 9.60 -19.93 -2.67
CA ILE A 69 10.45 -19.33 -1.63
C ILE A 69 9.76 -18.08 -1.11
N TYR A 70 9.31 -18.08 0.15
CA TYR A 70 8.61 -16.94 0.75
C TYR A 70 9.39 -16.36 1.93
N LEU A 71 9.96 -15.18 1.74
CA LEU A 71 10.80 -14.45 2.69
C LEU A 71 10.05 -13.22 3.22
N ASN A 72 9.60 -13.25 4.47
CA ASN A 72 8.99 -12.08 5.11
C ASN A 72 10.01 -11.40 6.03
N LEU A 73 10.64 -10.35 5.55
CA LEU A 73 11.75 -9.66 6.21
C LEU A 73 11.33 -8.83 7.45
N ASP A 74 10.04 -8.71 7.75
CA ASP A 74 9.54 -8.10 9.00
C ASP A 74 9.41 -9.14 10.14
N LYS A 75 9.42 -10.45 9.82
CA LYS A 75 9.36 -11.52 10.83
C LYS A 75 10.66 -11.65 11.62
N ARG A 76 10.52 -12.08 12.89
CA ARG A 76 11.64 -12.21 13.84
C ARG A 76 12.83 -13.02 13.29
N GLY A 77 12.55 -14.10 12.52
CA GLY A 77 13.57 -14.97 11.96
C GLY A 77 14.49 -14.32 10.91
N TYR A 78 14.02 -13.23 10.30
CA TYR A 78 14.74 -12.54 9.21
C TYR A 78 15.25 -11.14 9.60
N ARG A 79 15.09 -10.72 10.86
CA ARG A 79 15.49 -9.37 11.32
C ARG A 79 16.98 -9.07 11.20
N SER A 80 17.81 -10.12 11.17
CA SER A 80 19.25 -10.00 10.98
C SER A 80 19.67 -9.79 9.52
N VAL A 81 18.79 -10.04 8.55
CA VAL A 81 19.06 -9.85 7.13
C VAL A 81 18.96 -8.36 6.81
N LYS A 82 20.12 -7.71 6.58
CA LYS A 82 20.23 -6.25 6.38
C LYS A 82 21.10 -5.86 5.20
N THR A 83 21.91 -6.79 4.68
CA THR A 83 22.84 -6.54 3.59
C THR A 83 22.53 -7.42 2.38
N PRO A 84 23.00 -7.05 1.18
CA PRO A 84 22.90 -7.88 -0.03
C PRO A 84 23.39 -9.31 0.19
N GLU A 85 24.57 -9.49 0.74
CA GLU A 85 25.21 -10.81 0.92
C GLU A 85 24.40 -11.72 1.87
N GLN A 86 23.71 -11.10 2.87
CA GLN A 86 22.84 -11.87 3.75
C GLN A 86 21.54 -12.28 3.05
N LEU A 87 21.02 -11.44 2.13
CA LEU A 87 19.84 -11.77 1.33
C LEU A 87 20.16 -12.87 0.32
N GLU A 88 21.27 -12.75 -0.41
CA GLU A 88 21.77 -13.77 -1.36
C GLU A 88 21.91 -15.12 -0.68
N LYS A 89 22.67 -15.16 0.41
CA LYS A 89 22.83 -16.38 1.20
C LYS A 89 21.51 -17.01 1.59
N LEU A 90 20.53 -16.18 2.01
CA LEU A 90 19.21 -16.67 2.41
C LEU A 90 18.43 -17.22 1.21
N ILE A 91 18.51 -16.59 0.04
CA ILE A 91 17.88 -17.09 -1.19
C ILE A 91 18.54 -18.40 -1.61
N ASP A 92 19.86 -18.47 -1.67
CA ASP A 92 20.61 -19.67 -2.07
C ASP A 92 20.35 -20.88 -1.18
N GLU A 93 20.27 -20.66 0.14
CA GLU A 93 19.94 -21.73 1.10
C GLU A 93 18.55 -22.35 0.84
N ASN A 94 17.62 -21.58 0.24
CA ASN A 94 16.25 -21.98 -0.02
C ASN A 94 15.96 -22.30 -1.50
N SER A 95 16.92 -22.16 -2.42
CA SER A 95 16.72 -22.27 -3.87
C SER A 95 17.37 -23.50 -4.51
N LYS A 96 17.45 -24.62 -3.78
CA LYS A 96 18.15 -25.85 -4.22
C LYS A 96 17.36 -26.70 -5.23
N ALA A 97 16.09 -26.41 -5.44
CA ALA A 97 15.24 -27.13 -6.38
C ALA A 97 15.59 -26.77 -7.83
N SER A 98 15.38 -27.73 -8.74
CA SER A 98 15.52 -27.51 -10.18
C SER A 98 14.27 -26.83 -10.79
N GLY A 99 14.44 -26.19 -11.95
CA GLY A 99 13.38 -25.52 -12.68
C GLY A 99 13.08 -24.10 -12.18
N LEU A 100 12.00 -23.53 -12.69
CA LEU A 100 11.58 -22.17 -12.32
C LEU A 100 11.23 -22.08 -10.84
N LYS A 101 11.78 -21.11 -10.17
CA LYS A 101 11.57 -20.82 -8.74
C LYS A 101 10.74 -19.55 -8.60
N TYR A 102 9.83 -19.52 -7.64
CA TYR A 102 8.97 -18.37 -7.33
C TYR A 102 9.46 -17.73 -6.04
N LEU A 103 10.10 -16.56 -6.18
CA LEU A 103 10.72 -15.85 -5.06
C LEU A 103 9.81 -14.71 -4.60
N PHE A 104 9.28 -14.82 -3.39
CA PHE A 104 8.47 -13.80 -2.73
C PHE A 104 9.25 -13.15 -1.61
N ILE A 105 9.48 -11.83 -1.70
CA ILE A 105 10.16 -11.06 -0.65
C ILE A 105 9.22 -9.97 -0.14
N ASP A 106 8.72 -10.15 1.07
CA ASP A 106 7.83 -9.20 1.74
C ASP A 106 8.64 -8.21 2.59
N GLU A 107 8.36 -6.90 2.45
CA GLU A 107 9.08 -5.78 3.10
C GLU A 107 10.56 -5.71 2.70
N VAL A 108 10.86 -5.82 1.40
CA VAL A 108 12.21 -5.91 0.83
C VAL A 108 13.12 -4.74 1.23
N GLN A 109 12.57 -3.55 1.49
CA GLN A 109 13.33 -2.37 1.93
C GLN A 109 13.99 -2.53 3.32
N ASN A 110 13.75 -3.63 4.02
CA ASN A 110 14.47 -3.95 5.25
C ASN A 110 15.93 -4.38 4.99
N VAL A 111 16.28 -4.67 3.73
CA VAL A 111 17.64 -4.93 3.26
C VAL A 111 18.13 -3.72 2.46
N LYS A 112 19.35 -3.28 2.76
CA LYS A 112 19.98 -2.18 2.03
C LYS A 112 20.47 -2.69 0.67
N ASP A 113 20.41 -1.85 -0.37
CA ASP A 113 20.90 -2.15 -1.73
C ASP A 113 20.38 -3.51 -2.30
N PHE A 114 19.16 -3.92 -1.88
CA PHE A 114 18.50 -5.16 -2.31
C PHE A 114 18.30 -5.26 -3.83
N GLU A 115 18.31 -4.12 -4.52
CA GLU A 115 18.10 -4.04 -5.97
C GLU A 115 19.18 -4.73 -6.76
N GLU A 116 20.41 -4.74 -6.24
CA GLU A 116 21.57 -5.42 -6.86
C GLU A 116 21.31 -6.93 -6.87
N VAL A 117 20.94 -7.48 -5.72
CA VAL A 117 20.57 -8.89 -5.57
C VAL A 117 19.43 -9.30 -6.50
N LEU A 118 18.33 -8.49 -6.52
CA LEU A 118 17.18 -8.81 -7.37
C LEU A 118 17.51 -8.80 -8.87
N ASN A 119 18.41 -7.91 -9.30
CA ASN A 119 18.86 -7.87 -10.69
C ASN A 119 19.66 -9.12 -11.06
N GLU A 120 20.55 -9.61 -10.19
CA GLU A 120 21.33 -10.82 -10.39
C GLU A 120 20.42 -12.05 -10.55
N TYR A 121 19.54 -12.31 -9.59
CA TYR A 121 18.59 -13.44 -9.66
C TYR A 121 17.61 -13.35 -10.82
N ARG A 122 17.24 -12.15 -11.27
CA ARG A 122 16.46 -11.98 -12.49
C ARG A 122 17.27 -12.30 -13.74
N ASP A 123 18.52 -11.82 -13.82
CA ASP A 123 19.39 -12.04 -14.98
C ASP A 123 19.77 -13.52 -15.14
N ASP A 124 19.75 -14.30 -14.06
CA ASP A 124 19.87 -15.77 -14.10
C ASP A 124 18.69 -16.44 -14.82
N GLY A 125 17.53 -15.80 -14.90
CA GLY A 125 16.35 -16.30 -15.61
C GLY A 125 15.65 -17.51 -14.95
N GLU A 126 16.10 -17.92 -13.76
CA GLU A 126 15.54 -19.06 -13.03
C GLU A 126 14.49 -18.68 -11.99
N PHE A 127 14.28 -17.37 -11.76
CA PHE A 127 13.41 -16.87 -10.70
C PHE A 127 12.31 -15.98 -11.22
N SER A 128 11.06 -16.34 -10.92
CA SER A 128 9.92 -15.40 -11.01
C SER A 128 9.82 -14.63 -9.70
N ILE A 129 10.15 -13.33 -9.71
CA ILE A 129 10.36 -12.53 -8.51
C ILE A 129 9.15 -11.65 -8.21
N PHE A 130 8.64 -11.72 -6.98
CA PHE A 130 7.58 -10.88 -6.43
C PHE A 130 8.08 -10.16 -5.17
N ILE A 131 7.93 -8.85 -5.13
CA ILE A 131 8.35 -8.07 -3.97
C ILE A 131 7.23 -7.19 -3.45
N THR A 132 7.22 -6.97 -2.15
CA THR A 132 6.47 -5.87 -1.55
C THR A 132 7.40 -4.97 -0.76
N GLY A 133 6.93 -3.76 -0.52
CA GLY A 133 7.59 -2.86 0.41
C GLY A 133 6.77 -1.61 0.66
N SER A 134 7.25 -0.78 1.58
CA SER A 134 6.64 0.51 1.79
C SER A 134 6.94 1.43 0.61
N ASN A 135 5.91 2.10 0.12
CA ASN A 135 5.87 2.85 -1.12
C ASN A 135 6.93 3.93 -1.28
N SER A 136 7.21 4.66 -0.21
CA SER A 136 8.18 5.76 -0.26
C SER A 136 9.61 5.31 -0.60
N TYR A 137 9.88 4.02 -0.52
CA TYR A 137 11.17 3.43 -0.91
C TYR A 137 11.11 2.81 -2.30
N LEU A 138 10.10 1.96 -2.56
CA LEU A 138 9.94 1.25 -3.83
C LEU A 138 9.65 2.18 -5.02
N LEU A 139 9.16 3.41 -4.74
CA LEU A 139 8.86 4.43 -5.76
C LEU A 139 9.82 5.63 -5.69
N SER A 140 10.86 5.58 -4.86
CA SER A 140 11.91 6.59 -4.91
C SER A 140 12.64 6.49 -6.26
N GLY A 141 13.03 7.65 -6.80
CA GLY A 141 13.69 7.69 -8.11
C GLY A 141 14.92 6.77 -8.23
N GLU A 142 15.52 6.36 -7.10
CA GLU A 142 16.64 5.43 -7.06
C GLU A 142 16.25 4.01 -7.46
N LEU A 143 15.12 3.47 -6.96
CA LEU A 143 14.64 2.15 -7.37
C LEU A 143 14.24 2.16 -8.86
N ILE A 144 13.51 3.21 -9.28
CA ILE A 144 13.12 3.38 -10.68
C ILE A 144 14.37 3.34 -11.57
N THR A 145 15.43 4.03 -11.17
CA THR A 145 16.69 4.08 -11.93
C THR A 145 17.42 2.73 -11.93
N LYS A 146 17.50 2.05 -10.78
CA LYS A 146 18.22 0.78 -10.63
C LYS A 146 17.49 -0.43 -11.29
N LEU A 147 16.15 -0.42 -11.31
CA LEU A 147 15.32 -1.45 -11.94
C LEU A 147 14.68 -1.03 -13.27
N THR A 148 15.16 0.04 -13.92
CA THR A 148 14.55 0.65 -15.11
C THR A 148 14.21 -0.37 -16.19
N GLY A 149 12.91 -0.42 -16.57
CA GLY A 149 12.40 -1.28 -17.64
C GLY A 149 12.29 -2.77 -17.28
N ARG A 150 12.57 -3.14 -16.04
CA ARG A 150 12.68 -4.54 -15.60
C ARG A 150 11.71 -4.91 -14.48
N TYR A 151 10.70 -4.07 -14.22
CA TYR A 151 9.66 -4.36 -13.24
C TYR A 151 8.28 -3.89 -13.74
N ILE A 152 7.24 -4.48 -13.16
CA ILE A 152 5.86 -4.02 -13.29
C ILE A 152 5.33 -3.72 -11.89
N GLU A 153 4.73 -2.54 -11.72
CA GLU A 153 4.09 -2.14 -10.46
C GLU A 153 2.60 -2.51 -10.47
N PHE A 154 2.17 -3.12 -9.37
CA PHE A 154 0.77 -3.37 -9.04
C PHE A 154 0.42 -2.56 -7.79
N GLU A 155 -0.13 -1.36 -8.00
CA GLU A 155 -0.53 -0.48 -6.90
C GLU A 155 -1.82 -1.00 -6.26
N MET A 156 -1.76 -1.28 -4.96
CA MET A 156 -2.83 -1.88 -4.18
C MET A 156 -3.47 -0.83 -3.25
N PHE A 157 -4.79 -0.68 -3.36
CA PHE A 157 -5.59 0.20 -2.52
C PHE A 157 -6.28 -0.60 -1.41
N PRO A 158 -6.77 0.05 -0.33
CA PRO A 158 -7.77 -0.54 0.54
C PRO A 158 -8.96 -1.09 -0.27
N LEU A 159 -9.85 -1.81 0.36
CA LEU A 159 -10.99 -2.46 -0.32
C LEU A 159 -11.86 -1.42 -1.03
N ASN A 160 -12.26 -1.70 -2.25
CA ASN A 160 -13.39 -0.99 -2.86
C ASN A 160 -14.71 -1.48 -2.26
N PHE A 161 -15.84 -0.85 -2.62
CA PHE A 161 -17.13 -1.17 -2.03
C PHE A 161 -17.54 -2.63 -2.23
N ASN A 162 -17.33 -3.18 -3.42
CA ASN A 162 -17.67 -4.59 -3.69
C ASN A 162 -16.80 -5.54 -2.85
N GLU A 163 -15.48 -5.30 -2.81
CA GLU A 163 -14.56 -6.08 -1.99
C GLU A 163 -14.86 -5.96 -0.49
N TYR A 164 -15.34 -4.78 -0.03
CA TYR A 164 -15.79 -4.57 1.34
C TYR A 164 -17.00 -5.46 1.67
N LEU A 165 -18.01 -5.51 0.80
CA LEU A 165 -19.17 -6.38 0.99
C LEU A 165 -18.79 -7.86 0.98
N GLU A 166 -17.95 -8.27 0.04
CA GLU A 166 -17.47 -9.64 -0.06
C GLU A 166 -16.63 -10.03 1.15
N MET A 167 -15.78 -9.15 1.64
CA MET A 167 -14.98 -9.38 2.84
C MET A 167 -15.86 -9.48 4.10
N LYS A 168 -16.93 -8.68 4.23
CA LYS A 168 -17.92 -8.85 5.30
C LYS A 168 -18.51 -10.27 5.25
N LYS A 169 -18.94 -10.72 4.07
CA LYS A 169 -19.47 -12.10 3.88
C LYS A 169 -18.43 -13.17 4.23
N PHE A 170 -17.19 -12.99 3.78
CA PHE A 170 -16.08 -13.90 4.06
C PHE A 170 -15.83 -14.07 5.57
N PHE A 171 -15.91 -12.98 6.34
CA PHE A 171 -15.80 -13.00 7.81
C PHE A 171 -17.14 -13.27 8.51
N LYS A 172 -18.18 -13.69 7.78
CA LYS A 172 -19.51 -13.97 8.32
C LYS A 172 -20.12 -12.78 9.10
N LYS A 173 -19.80 -11.56 8.67
CA LYS A 173 -20.39 -10.34 9.20
C LYS A 173 -21.75 -10.10 8.55
N ASN A 174 -22.64 -9.41 9.29
CA ASN A 174 -23.92 -9.02 8.73
C ASN A 174 -23.74 -8.04 7.57
N VAL A 175 -24.48 -8.25 6.49
CA VAL A 175 -24.57 -7.34 5.35
C VAL A 175 -26.05 -6.95 5.22
N SER A 176 -26.34 -5.66 5.32
CA SER A 176 -27.72 -5.16 5.15
C SER A 176 -28.21 -5.45 3.74
N SER A 177 -29.50 -5.76 3.61
CA SER A 177 -30.18 -5.85 2.32
C SER A 177 -30.31 -4.48 1.63
N ASN A 178 -30.19 -3.40 2.38
CA ASN A 178 -30.16 -2.04 1.86
C ASN A 178 -28.73 -1.65 1.47
N LEU A 179 -28.42 -1.71 0.17
CA LEU A 179 -27.10 -1.37 -0.35
C LEU A 179 -26.68 0.09 -0.13
N LEU A 180 -27.64 1.02 -0.01
CA LEU A 180 -27.32 2.41 0.30
C LEU A 180 -26.82 2.56 1.74
N GLU A 181 -27.44 1.87 2.68
CA GLU A 181 -26.96 1.82 4.07
C GLU A 181 -25.56 1.21 4.17
N GLU A 182 -25.31 0.12 3.45
CA GLU A 182 -23.97 -0.49 3.40
C GLU A 182 -22.93 0.42 2.73
N PHE A 183 -23.35 1.18 1.73
CA PHE A 183 -22.50 2.18 1.09
C PHE A 183 -22.15 3.31 2.05
N ASP A 184 -23.11 3.86 2.76
CA ASP A 184 -22.87 4.89 3.79
C ASP A 184 -21.96 4.36 4.91
N ASN A 185 -22.16 3.11 5.33
CA ASN A 185 -21.25 2.46 6.28
C ASN A 185 -19.83 2.36 5.72
N TYR A 186 -19.67 1.92 4.48
CA TYR A 186 -18.36 1.85 3.81
C TYR A 186 -17.68 3.23 3.74
N LEU A 187 -18.43 4.31 3.43
CA LEU A 187 -17.88 5.66 3.39
C LEU A 187 -17.29 6.09 4.73
N ILE A 188 -17.94 5.74 5.84
CA ILE A 188 -17.51 6.11 7.20
C ILE A 188 -16.44 5.17 7.75
N GLU A 189 -16.59 3.88 7.50
CA GLU A 189 -15.69 2.84 8.04
C GLU A 189 -14.37 2.72 7.28
N GLY A 190 -14.38 3.11 6.00
CA GLY A 190 -13.26 2.92 5.08
C GLY A 190 -13.11 1.47 4.61
N GLY A 191 -12.07 1.24 3.79
CA GLY A 191 -11.78 -0.03 3.12
C GLY A 191 -10.58 -0.80 3.70
N PHE A 192 -10.10 -0.49 4.90
CA PHE A 192 -9.00 -1.26 5.48
C PHE A 192 -9.43 -2.70 5.82
N PRO A 193 -8.78 -3.75 5.24
CA PRO A 193 -9.23 -5.14 5.38
C PRO A 193 -9.39 -5.61 6.83
N LYS A 194 -8.48 -5.23 7.72
CA LYS A 194 -8.57 -5.60 9.13
C LYS A 194 -9.68 -4.86 9.88
N ALA A 195 -10.01 -3.62 9.46
CA ALA A 195 -11.09 -2.86 10.07
C ALA A 195 -12.44 -3.56 9.90
N VAL A 196 -12.68 -4.23 8.77
CA VAL A 196 -13.92 -4.98 8.50
C VAL A 196 -14.16 -6.09 9.52
N GLN A 197 -13.13 -6.60 10.18
CA GLN A 197 -13.25 -7.67 11.18
C GLN A 197 -13.81 -7.20 12.52
N PHE A 198 -13.74 -5.89 12.83
CA PHE A 198 -14.30 -5.32 14.05
C PHE A 198 -15.79 -5.04 13.90
N ASP A 199 -16.55 -5.19 14.99
CA ASP A 199 -18.00 -4.97 14.96
C ASP A 199 -18.35 -3.50 15.25
N SER A 200 -17.67 -2.87 16.19
CA SER A 200 -17.98 -1.49 16.56
C SER A 200 -17.23 -0.49 15.67
N ILE A 201 -17.90 0.61 15.32
CA ILE A 201 -17.30 1.73 14.59
C ILE A 201 -16.13 2.34 15.39
N GLN A 202 -16.20 2.32 16.71
CA GLN A 202 -15.16 2.84 17.56
C GLN A 202 -13.87 2.00 17.48
N ASP A 203 -14.00 0.67 17.42
CA ASP A 203 -12.84 -0.22 17.27
C ASP A 203 -12.21 -0.07 15.89
N LYS A 204 -13.02 0.08 14.85
CA LYS A 204 -12.55 0.35 13.48
C LYS A 204 -11.74 1.65 13.42
N ARG A 205 -12.26 2.73 14.02
CA ARG A 205 -11.56 4.02 14.10
C ARG A 205 -10.27 3.94 14.90
N THR A 206 -10.31 3.28 16.04
CA THR A 206 -9.13 3.05 16.87
C THR A 206 -8.05 2.30 16.08
N TYR A 207 -8.45 1.26 15.35
CA TYR A 207 -7.53 0.52 14.48
C TYR A 207 -6.94 1.42 13.37
N ILE A 208 -7.77 2.19 12.65
CA ILE A 208 -7.30 3.06 11.56
C ILE A 208 -6.39 4.17 12.12
N SER A 209 -6.70 4.74 13.27
CA SER A 209 -5.81 5.69 13.96
C SER A 209 -4.45 5.06 14.28
N SER A 210 -4.44 3.79 14.70
CA SER A 210 -3.18 3.06 14.91
C SER A 210 -2.39 2.84 13.62
N VAL A 211 -3.08 2.64 12.48
CA VAL A 211 -2.44 2.53 11.15
C VAL A 211 -1.77 3.86 10.78
N ILE A 212 -2.42 5.01 11.00
CA ILE A 212 -1.83 6.33 10.77
C ILE A 212 -0.54 6.49 11.58
N THR A 213 -0.59 6.13 12.87
CA THR A 213 0.58 6.16 13.76
C THR A 213 1.69 5.21 13.27
N GLU A 214 1.32 4.02 12.82
CA GLU A 214 2.27 3.03 12.29
C GLU A 214 2.95 3.50 11.00
N ILE A 215 2.21 4.15 10.09
CA ILE A 215 2.75 4.78 8.89
C ILE A 215 3.78 5.85 9.29
N PHE A 216 3.45 6.71 10.24
CA PHE A 216 4.37 7.73 10.72
C PHE A 216 5.65 7.14 11.30
N GLU A 217 5.55 6.20 12.23
CA GLU A 217 6.71 5.64 12.94
C GLU A 217 7.56 4.71 12.06
N LYS A 218 6.95 3.90 11.22
CA LYS A 218 7.66 2.88 10.42
C LYS A 218 8.03 3.34 9.03
N ASP A 219 7.15 4.07 8.34
CA ASP A 219 7.36 4.41 6.93
C ASP A 219 7.93 5.82 6.74
N ILE A 220 7.64 6.76 7.65
CA ILE A 220 8.07 8.14 7.52
C ILE A 220 9.31 8.41 8.38
N LYS A 221 9.19 8.26 9.70
CA LYS A 221 10.22 8.69 10.67
C LYS A 221 11.55 7.93 10.51
N ARG A 222 11.50 6.67 10.10
CA ARG A 222 12.72 5.88 9.86
C ARG A 222 13.55 6.34 8.67
N ARG A 223 12.96 7.08 7.74
CA ARG A 223 13.58 7.49 6.48
C ARG A 223 13.91 8.95 6.40
N VAL A 224 13.03 9.75 6.97
CA VAL A 224 13.13 11.21 6.89
C VAL A 224 13.18 11.79 8.29
N LYS A 225 14.27 12.51 8.57
CA LYS A 225 14.37 13.25 9.84
C LYS A 225 13.29 14.35 9.87
N ILE A 226 12.22 14.11 10.61
CA ILE A 226 11.19 15.13 10.91
C ILE A 226 11.67 15.94 12.10
N LYS A 227 12.03 17.22 11.86
CA LYS A 227 12.54 18.12 12.91
C LYS A 227 11.46 18.48 13.94
N ASN A 228 10.21 18.61 13.50
CA ASN A 228 9.09 18.98 14.36
C ASN A 228 7.87 18.10 14.05
N THR A 229 7.69 17.07 14.86
CA THR A 229 6.58 16.09 14.73
C THR A 229 5.22 16.75 14.93
N SER A 230 5.10 17.72 15.84
CA SER A 230 3.83 18.42 16.09
C SER A 230 3.37 19.19 14.85
N VAL A 231 4.30 19.88 14.19
CA VAL A 231 4.01 20.62 12.93
C VAL A 231 3.66 19.64 11.81
N PHE A 232 4.38 18.51 11.69
CA PHE A 232 4.06 17.47 10.71
C PHE A 232 2.66 16.92 10.90
N ASN A 233 2.29 16.54 12.12
CA ASN A 233 0.96 16.00 12.44
C ASN A 233 -0.17 17.00 12.13
N LYS A 234 0.06 18.28 12.38
CA LYS A 234 -0.93 19.32 12.04
C LYS A 234 -1.08 19.50 10.54
N VAL A 235 0.03 19.45 9.76
CA VAL A 235 -0.03 19.47 8.30
C VAL A 235 -0.79 18.24 7.79
N GLN A 236 -0.49 17.05 8.32
CA GLN A 236 -1.20 15.81 7.99
C GLN A 236 -2.70 15.94 8.27
N GLN A 237 -3.08 16.40 9.46
CA GLN A 237 -4.48 16.58 9.84
C GLN A 237 -5.18 17.61 8.95
N TYR A 238 -4.51 18.73 8.64
CA TYR A 238 -5.06 19.73 7.73
C TYR A 238 -5.38 19.14 6.37
N LEU A 239 -4.45 18.38 5.78
CA LEU A 239 -4.63 17.77 4.47
C LEU A 239 -5.70 16.67 4.47
N ILE A 240 -5.76 15.85 5.53
CA ILE A 240 -6.81 14.85 5.70
C ILE A 240 -8.18 15.54 5.80
N ASN A 241 -8.29 16.63 6.53
CA ASN A 241 -9.57 17.34 6.73
C ASN A 241 -10.05 18.10 5.48
N ASN A 242 -9.13 18.48 4.59
CA ASN A 242 -9.43 19.25 3.39
C ASN A 242 -9.31 18.43 2.10
N PHE A 243 -9.44 17.10 2.19
CA PHE A 243 -9.38 16.23 1.00
C PHE A 243 -10.45 16.64 -0.03
N GLY A 244 -10.13 16.49 -1.31
CA GLY A 244 -11.01 16.87 -2.43
C GLY A 244 -11.16 18.39 -2.64
N SER A 245 -10.68 19.22 -1.70
CA SER A 245 -10.75 20.68 -1.83
C SER A 245 -9.60 21.20 -2.69
N THR A 246 -9.93 22.14 -3.59
CA THR A 246 -8.90 22.85 -4.36
C THR A 246 -8.08 23.76 -3.44
N THR A 247 -6.78 23.58 -3.45
CA THR A 247 -5.87 24.36 -2.60
C THR A 247 -4.53 24.65 -3.29
N SER A 248 -3.78 25.60 -2.74
CA SER A 248 -2.41 25.88 -3.14
C SER A 248 -1.50 25.90 -1.91
N LEU A 249 -0.19 25.74 -2.11
CA LEU A 249 0.77 25.87 -1.01
C LEU A 249 0.64 27.18 -0.26
N THR A 250 0.33 28.27 -0.96
CA THR A 250 0.12 29.61 -0.36
C THR A 250 -1.11 29.63 0.54
N ASN A 251 -2.22 29.03 0.09
CA ASN A 251 -3.44 28.93 0.89
C ASN A 251 -3.23 28.08 2.14
N ILE A 252 -2.56 26.91 1.99
CA ILE A 252 -2.24 26.04 3.14
C ILE A 252 -1.36 26.78 4.15
N LEU A 253 -0.33 27.51 3.70
CA LEU A 253 0.52 28.30 4.58
C LEU A 253 -0.27 29.38 5.33
N SER A 254 -1.14 30.11 4.63
CA SER A 254 -1.99 31.14 5.23
C SER A 254 -2.90 30.57 6.31
N ASP A 255 -3.55 29.43 6.05
CA ASP A 255 -4.48 28.81 7.00
C ASP A 255 -3.75 28.20 8.23
N LEU A 256 -2.56 27.64 8.02
CA LEU A 256 -1.70 27.19 9.11
C LEU A 256 -1.22 28.38 9.96
N GLU A 257 -0.87 29.51 9.34
CA GLU A 257 -0.46 30.71 10.06
C GLU A 257 -1.59 31.32 10.89
N LYS A 258 -2.82 31.37 10.35
CA LYS A 258 -4.05 31.77 11.11
C LYS A 258 -4.29 30.88 12.34
N SER A 259 -3.89 29.59 12.25
CA SER A 259 -3.95 28.66 13.39
C SER A 259 -2.76 28.76 14.36
N GLY A 260 -1.92 29.82 14.21
CA GLY A 260 -0.75 30.08 15.06
C GLY A 260 0.50 29.28 14.70
N MET A 261 0.53 28.67 13.50
CA MET A 261 1.65 27.83 13.08
C MET A 261 2.46 28.46 11.95
N LYS A 262 3.73 28.74 12.21
CA LYS A 262 4.67 29.19 11.20
C LYS A 262 5.49 28.03 10.64
N ILE A 263 5.40 27.81 9.33
CA ILE A 263 6.15 26.80 8.59
C ILE A 263 6.71 27.41 7.30
N LYS A 264 7.93 27.04 6.91
CA LYS A 264 8.52 27.47 5.64
C LYS A 264 7.88 26.68 4.48
N ARG A 265 7.75 27.34 3.32
CA ARG A 265 7.17 26.76 2.10
C ARG A 265 7.84 25.43 1.70
N GLU A 266 9.17 25.38 1.75
CA GLU A 266 9.95 24.20 1.41
C GLU A 266 9.66 23.03 2.38
N THR A 267 9.48 23.35 3.68
CA THR A 267 9.15 22.34 4.69
C THR A 267 7.74 21.80 4.49
N LEU A 268 6.76 22.66 4.18
CA LEU A 268 5.40 22.25 3.86
C LEU A 268 5.38 21.34 2.64
N ASN A 269 6.01 21.76 1.54
CA ASN A 269 6.10 20.98 0.32
C ASN A 269 6.73 19.59 0.55
N ARG A 270 7.82 19.57 1.35
CA ARG A 270 8.45 18.31 1.76
C ARG A 270 7.51 17.40 2.56
N TYR A 271 6.71 17.96 3.48
CA TYR A 271 5.77 17.17 4.28
C TYR A 271 4.63 16.61 3.43
N ILE A 272 4.11 17.40 2.48
CA ILE A 272 3.12 16.94 1.51
C ILE A 272 3.70 15.79 0.68
N LYS A 273 4.90 15.95 0.13
CA LYS A 273 5.58 14.89 -0.65
C LYS A 273 5.73 13.60 0.17
N ILE A 274 6.15 13.69 1.42
CA ILE A 274 6.28 12.51 2.31
C ILE A 274 4.93 11.79 2.50
N LEU A 275 3.83 12.53 2.66
CA LEU A 275 2.49 11.96 2.79
C LEU A 275 2.02 11.30 1.48
N CYS A 276 2.36 11.87 0.34
CA CYS A 276 2.11 11.27 -0.97
C CYS A 276 2.97 10.02 -1.20
N ASP A 277 4.26 10.09 -0.89
CA ASP A 277 5.19 8.96 -1.01
C ASP A 277 4.77 7.79 -0.10
N SER A 278 4.16 8.05 1.06
CA SER A 278 3.61 7.02 1.95
C SER A 278 2.22 6.53 1.54
N LYS A 279 1.67 7.01 0.42
CA LYS A 279 0.33 6.69 -0.09
C LYS A 279 -0.82 6.98 0.90
N VAL A 280 -0.60 7.91 1.82
CA VAL A 280 -1.70 8.47 2.63
C VAL A 280 -2.55 9.38 1.78
N LEU A 281 -1.87 10.18 0.93
CA LEU A 281 -2.47 11.14 0.02
C LEU A 281 -2.05 10.89 -1.42
N TYR A 282 -2.91 11.29 -2.34
CA TYR A 282 -2.62 11.41 -3.76
C TYR A 282 -2.80 12.86 -4.18
N GLU A 283 -1.78 13.40 -4.81
CA GLU A 283 -1.81 14.74 -5.39
C GLU A 283 -2.41 14.67 -6.80
N CYS A 284 -3.36 15.55 -7.09
CA CYS A 284 -3.95 15.72 -8.41
C CYS A 284 -3.81 17.18 -8.85
N GLU A 285 -3.17 17.39 -10.00
CA GLU A 285 -3.02 18.69 -10.61
C GLU A 285 -4.28 19.06 -11.40
N ARG A 286 -4.58 20.35 -11.43
CA ARG A 286 -5.68 20.84 -12.26
C ARG A 286 -5.30 20.73 -13.74
N PHE A 287 -6.13 20.03 -14.52
CA PHE A 287 -6.00 19.97 -15.96
C PHE A 287 -6.93 20.97 -16.63
N ASP A 288 -6.41 21.83 -17.48
CA ASP A 288 -7.21 22.74 -18.31
C ASP A 288 -7.54 22.09 -19.66
N LEU A 289 -8.81 21.74 -19.85
CA LEU A 289 -9.30 21.12 -21.08
C LEU A 289 -9.12 22.00 -22.33
N LYS A 290 -9.14 23.34 -22.18
CA LYS A 290 -8.99 24.27 -23.30
C LYS A 290 -7.55 24.36 -23.78
N SER A 291 -6.62 24.56 -22.85
CA SER A 291 -5.20 24.64 -23.16
C SER A 291 -4.51 23.27 -23.27
N ARG A 292 -5.18 22.18 -22.85
CA ARG A 292 -4.63 20.83 -22.75
C ARG A 292 -3.32 20.77 -21.93
N LYS A 293 -3.23 21.59 -20.88
CA LYS A 293 -2.05 21.70 -20.01
C LYS A 293 -2.47 21.55 -18.56
N SER A 294 -1.61 20.93 -17.76
CA SER A 294 -1.71 21.03 -16.32
C SER A 294 -1.40 22.44 -15.86
N ILE A 295 -2.27 23.01 -15.03
CA ILE A 295 -2.09 24.37 -14.49
C ILE A 295 -1.32 24.25 -13.18
N SER A 296 -0.12 24.83 -13.14
CA SER A 296 0.66 24.91 -11.91
C SER A 296 0.00 25.85 -10.91
N GLY A 297 -0.04 25.44 -9.65
CA GLY A 297 -0.45 26.29 -8.52
C GLY A 297 -1.58 25.74 -7.69
N GLU A 298 -2.72 25.44 -8.26
CA GLU A 298 -3.85 24.82 -7.54
C GLU A 298 -3.86 23.31 -7.72
N LYS A 299 -4.01 22.59 -6.62
CA LYS A 299 -4.02 21.13 -6.58
C LYS A 299 -5.17 20.64 -5.71
N LYS A 300 -5.55 19.39 -5.89
CA LYS A 300 -6.39 18.65 -4.96
C LYS A 300 -5.60 17.50 -4.36
N TYR A 301 -5.95 17.14 -3.14
CA TYR A 301 -5.37 15.98 -2.45
C TYR A 301 -6.49 15.00 -2.12
N TYR A 302 -6.31 13.75 -2.51
CA TYR A 302 -7.26 12.67 -2.24
C TYR A 302 -6.64 11.67 -1.27
N LEU A 303 -7.47 11.14 -0.39
CA LEU A 303 -7.06 10.10 0.56
C LEU A 303 -7.06 8.74 -0.12
N SER A 304 -6.10 7.90 0.22
CA SER A 304 -6.13 6.48 -0.20
C SER A 304 -7.32 5.72 0.39
N ASP A 305 -7.85 6.21 1.51
CA ASP A 305 -9.00 5.65 2.21
C ASP A 305 -9.72 6.71 3.04
N LEU A 306 -11.05 6.76 2.94
CA LEU A 306 -11.88 7.70 3.70
C LEU A 306 -11.84 7.43 5.21
N GLY A 307 -11.52 6.22 5.62
CA GLY A 307 -11.33 5.86 7.02
C GLY A 307 -10.30 6.74 7.74
N PHE A 308 -9.31 7.29 7.02
CA PHE A 308 -8.37 8.25 7.62
C PHE A 308 -9.07 9.52 8.10
N TYR A 309 -10.02 10.03 7.33
CA TYR A 309 -10.79 11.22 7.73
C TYR A 309 -11.67 10.91 8.94
N TYR A 310 -12.47 9.84 8.88
CA TYR A 310 -13.41 9.50 9.95
C TYR A 310 -12.74 8.95 11.22
N ALA A 311 -11.53 8.42 11.13
CA ALA A 311 -10.75 8.01 12.31
C ALA A 311 -10.14 9.19 13.07
N THR A 312 -9.91 10.32 12.37
CA THR A 312 -9.33 11.53 12.99
C THR A 312 -10.37 12.57 13.40
N ASN A 313 -11.62 12.39 12.99
CA ASN A 313 -12.72 13.31 13.26
C ASN A 313 -13.87 12.61 14.00
N THR A 314 -14.56 13.36 14.85
CA THR A 314 -15.72 12.87 15.61
C THR A 314 -17.05 13.03 14.86
N ASP A 315 -17.06 13.82 13.80
CA ASP A 315 -18.26 14.07 12.98
C ASP A 315 -18.50 12.90 12.02
N ASN A 316 -19.70 12.33 12.06
CA ASN A 316 -20.13 11.21 11.22
C ASN A 316 -20.94 11.66 10.00
N ARG A 317 -21.15 12.96 9.81
CA ARG A 317 -21.89 13.45 8.66
C ARG A 317 -21.10 13.22 7.39
N ILE A 318 -21.78 12.71 6.37
CA ILE A 318 -21.18 12.47 5.07
C ILE A 318 -21.36 13.72 4.22
N ASN A 319 -20.26 14.38 3.89
CA ASN A 319 -20.26 15.39 2.84
C ASN A 319 -20.03 14.69 1.49
N TYR A 320 -21.14 14.34 0.81
CA TYR A 320 -21.07 13.53 -0.41
C TYR A 320 -20.26 14.15 -1.54
N GLY A 321 -20.15 15.47 -1.66
CA GLY A 321 -19.37 16.13 -2.70
C GLY A 321 -17.90 15.64 -2.73
N PRO A 322 -17.08 16.05 -1.75
CA PRO A 322 -15.66 15.64 -1.71
C PRO A 322 -15.49 14.13 -1.51
N VAL A 323 -16.42 13.45 -0.80
CA VAL A 323 -16.36 12.00 -0.59
C VAL A 323 -16.51 11.23 -1.90
N MET A 324 -17.50 11.54 -2.72
CA MET A 324 -17.73 10.89 -4.02
C MET A 324 -16.60 11.22 -5.00
N GLU A 325 -16.10 12.44 -4.96
CA GLU A 325 -14.96 12.84 -5.78
C GLU A 325 -13.70 12.02 -5.40
N ASN A 326 -13.44 11.85 -4.11
CA ASN A 326 -12.31 11.02 -3.62
C ASN A 326 -12.46 9.56 -4.08
N LEU A 327 -13.64 8.97 -3.93
CA LEU A 327 -13.88 7.60 -4.39
C LEU A 327 -13.70 7.44 -5.88
N THR A 328 -14.22 8.40 -6.67
CA THR A 328 -14.06 8.39 -8.13
C THR A 328 -12.59 8.45 -8.53
N TYR A 329 -11.80 9.32 -7.87
CA TYR A 329 -10.37 9.41 -8.12
C TYR A 329 -9.65 8.08 -7.80
N ILE A 330 -9.89 7.50 -6.63
CA ILE A 330 -9.25 6.24 -6.23
C ILE A 330 -9.68 5.08 -7.14
N TYR A 331 -10.96 5.03 -7.52
CA TYR A 331 -11.48 4.03 -8.46
C TYR A 331 -10.83 4.14 -9.85
N ALA A 332 -10.76 5.35 -10.37
CA ALA A 332 -10.13 5.61 -11.67
C ALA A 332 -8.65 5.20 -11.65
N ARG A 333 -7.92 5.62 -10.62
CA ARG A 333 -6.51 5.26 -10.44
C ARG A 333 -6.30 3.75 -10.29
N GLY A 334 -7.12 3.09 -9.50
CA GLY A 334 -7.08 1.63 -9.29
C GLY A 334 -7.36 0.82 -10.55
N ASN A 335 -8.01 1.43 -11.56
CA ASN A 335 -8.28 0.86 -12.87
C ASN A 335 -7.33 1.40 -13.96
N ASN A 336 -6.21 2.00 -13.59
CA ASN A 336 -5.18 2.52 -14.49
C ASN A 336 -5.66 3.62 -15.45
N TYR A 337 -6.72 4.35 -15.10
CA TYR A 337 -7.04 5.59 -15.81
C TYR A 337 -6.04 6.69 -15.46
N SER A 338 -5.66 7.48 -16.44
CA SER A 338 -4.87 8.69 -16.21
C SER A 338 -5.76 9.74 -15.53
N VAL A 339 -5.45 10.10 -14.31
CA VAL A 339 -6.18 11.07 -13.47
C VAL A 339 -5.24 12.14 -12.91
#